data_3b878c8b82b44cd9fc43ed44f02c2332
#
_entry.id   3b878c8b82b44cd9fc43ed44f02c2332
#
_cell.length_a   1.000
_cell.length_b   1.000
_cell.length_c   1.000
_cell.angle_alpha   90.00
_cell.angle_beta   90.00
_cell.angle_gamma   90.00
#
_symmetry.space_group_name_H-M   'P 1'
#
loop_
_entity.id
_entity.type
_entity.pdbx_description
1 polymer ?
#
loop_
_entity_poly.entity_id
_entity_poly.type
_entity_poly.pdbx_seq_one_letter_code
_entity_poly.pdbx_strand_id
1 'polypeptide(L)'
;MIESTTQLDLSNTTSKLLAIVANRRGALAAASHREIDFLGYPFSISENFQMRNTHQTIAQSIDTLAEILEIAQSNNKRVVVYISMAFGNPYGDPWNVDVVAKWTERLHKMGVEILSLSDTIGSSIPESISYLFSNLIPAYPHIEFGAHLHARSDDYEGKVAAAYSAGCRRFDGVIKGYGGCP
;
A
#
# COMPACT_ATOMS: atom_id res chain seq x y z
N MET A 1 18.02 -11.58 0.17
CA MET A 1 16.60 -11.88 0.50
C MET A 1 15.79 -12.22 -0.75
N ILE A 2 15.84 -11.43 -1.83
CA ILE A 2 15.12 -11.75 -3.10
C ILE A 2 15.64 -13.06 -3.73
N GLU A 3 16.95 -13.32 -3.67
CA GLU A 3 17.59 -14.55 -4.20
C GLU A 3 17.02 -15.85 -3.59
N SER A 4 16.49 -15.81 -2.38
CA SER A 4 15.88 -16.99 -1.74
C SER A 4 14.47 -17.31 -2.25
N THR A 5 13.83 -16.43 -3.02
CA THR A 5 12.49 -16.68 -3.58
C THR A 5 12.47 -17.83 -4.58
N THR A 6 13.60 -18.06 -5.28
CA THR A 6 13.76 -19.18 -6.22
C THR A 6 13.75 -20.55 -5.55
N GLN A 7 13.90 -20.60 -4.22
CA GLN A 7 13.87 -21.83 -3.43
C GLN A 7 12.46 -22.18 -2.92
N LEU A 8 11.49 -21.27 -3.12
CA LEU A 8 10.11 -21.50 -2.72
C LEU A 8 9.40 -22.39 -3.74
N ASP A 9 8.88 -23.52 -3.27
CA ASP A 9 7.99 -24.35 -4.07
C ASP A 9 6.56 -23.79 -4.00
N LEU A 10 6.16 -23.10 -5.05
CA LEU A 10 4.81 -22.53 -5.19
C LEU A 10 3.91 -23.36 -6.12
N SER A 11 4.37 -24.56 -6.55
CA SER A 11 3.66 -25.38 -7.54
C SER A 11 2.28 -25.87 -7.05
N ASN A 12 2.13 -26.04 -5.75
CA ASN A 12 0.91 -26.57 -5.12
C ASN A 12 0.07 -25.49 -4.41
N THR A 13 0.26 -24.21 -4.75
CA THR A 13 -0.47 -23.10 -4.13
C THR A 13 -0.91 -22.08 -5.17
N THR A 14 -2.01 -21.37 -4.86
CA THR A 14 -2.45 -20.19 -5.62
C THR A 14 -1.86 -18.88 -5.07
N SER A 15 -1.01 -18.99 -4.05
CA SER A 15 -0.36 -17.81 -3.43
C SER A 15 0.52 -17.09 -4.43
N LYS A 16 0.55 -15.78 -4.32
CA LYS A 16 1.34 -14.88 -5.13
C LYS A 16 2.36 -14.16 -4.25
N LEU A 17 3.55 -13.89 -4.78
CA LEU A 17 4.58 -13.16 -4.06
C LEU A 17 4.52 -11.67 -4.36
N LEU A 18 4.64 -10.87 -3.32
CA LEU A 18 4.79 -9.42 -3.38
C LEU A 18 6.14 -9.05 -2.77
N ALA A 19 6.92 -8.24 -3.49
CA ALA A 19 8.16 -7.66 -2.99
C ALA A 19 7.99 -6.15 -2.80
N ILE A 20 8.32 -5.64 -1.60
CA ILE A 20 8.37 -4.20 -1.35
C ILE A 20 9.61 -3.62 -2.01
N VAL A 21 9.44 -2.59 -2.82
CA VAL A 21 10.50 -1.89 -3.55
C VAL A 21 10.41 -0.39 -3.29
N ALA A 22 11.53 0.24 -2.93
CA ALA A 22 11.56 1.66 -2.59
C ALA A 22 12.13 2.54 -3.71
N ASN A 23 12.70 1.95 -4.76
CA ASN A 23 13.37 2.66 -5.83
C ASN A 23 13.50 1.80 -7.11
N ARG A 24 13.94 2.44 -8.20
CA ARG A 24 14.16 1.80 -9.49
C ARG A 24 15.04 0.54 -9.43
N ARG A 25 16.15 0.60 -8.68
CA ARG A 25 17.09 -0.54 -8.55
C ARG A 25 16.40 -1.75 -7.90
N GLY A 26 15.64 -1.52 -6.81
CA GLY A 26 14.87 -2.56 -6.14
C GLY A 26 13.79 -3.15 -7.05
N ALA A 27 13.12 -2.30 -7.82
CA ALA A 27 12.09 -2.74 -8.77
C ALA A 27 12.68 -3.62 -9.88
N LEU A 28 13.81 -3.24 -10.47
CA LEU A 28 14.49 -4.07 -11.49
C LEU A 28 14.93 -5.42 -10.90
N ALA A 29 15.51 -5.41 -9.70
CA ALA A 29 15.93 -6.64 -9.03
C ALA A 29 14.74 -7.56 -8.75
N ALA A 30 13.63 -7.03 -8.22
CA ALA A 30 12.43 -7.82 -7.95
C ALA A 30 11.75 -8.30 -9.24
N ALA A 31 11.66 -7.46 -10.26
CA ALA A 31 11.01 -7.79 -11.52
C ALA A 31 11.73 -8.89 -12.30
N SER A 32 13.05 -9.06 -12.10
CA SER A 32 13.83 -10.14 -12.75
C SER A 32 13.49 -11.56 -12.23
N HIS A 33 12.80 -11.65 -11.07
CA HIS A 33 12.37 -12.91 -10.49
C HIS A 33 10.96 -13.27 -10.97
N ARG A 34 10.82 -14.39 -11.66
CA ARG A 34 9.52 -14.84 -12.21
C ARG A 34 8.50 -15.17 -11.12
N GLU A 35 8.95 -15.57 -9.93
CA GLU A 35 8.16 -15.96 -8.77
C GLU A 35 7.45 -14.76 -8.11
N ILE A 36 7.95 -13.54 -8.35
CA ILE A 36 7.35 -12.31 -7.83
C ILE A 36 6.27 -11.85 -8.81
N ASP A 37 5.04 -11.74 -8.35
CA ASP A 37 3.89 -11.28 -9.13
C ASP A 37 3.62 -9.78 -8.92
N PHE A 38 3.90 -9.27 -7.72
CA PHE A 38 3.57 -7.90 -7.32
C PHE A 38 4.79 -7.13 -6.82
N LEU A 39 4.86 -5.86 -7.20
CA LEU A 39 5.78 -4.88 -6.63
C LEU A 39 4.98 -3.96 -5.69
N GLY A 40 5.32 -3.95 -4.41
CA GLY A 40 4.72 -3.07 -3.42
C GLY A 40 5.54 -1.78 -3.30
N TYR A 41 4.91 -0.63 -3.47
CA TYR A 41 5.57 0.67 -3.38
C TYR A 41 5.01 1.52 -2.24
N PRO A 42 5.83 1.91 -1.24
CA PRO A 42 5.42 2.82 -0.18
C PRO A 42 5.40 4.27 -0.70
N PHE A 43 4.23 4.87 -0.67
CA PHE A 43 3.98 6.27 -1.03
C PHE A 43 3.29 6.94 0.15
N SER A 44 3.62 8.19 0.45
CA SER A 44 2.94 8.93 1.53
C SER A 44 2.22 10.16 1.01
N ILE A 45 1.07 10.44 1.62
CA ILE A 45 0.34 11.71 1.43
C ILE A 45 0.82 12.81 2.40
N SER A 46 1.70 12.47 3.35
CA SER A 46 2.38 13.41 4.25
C SER A 46 3.79 13.69 3.71
N GLU A 47 4.07 14.94 3.36
CA GLU A 47 5.39 15.37 2.87
C GLU A 47 6.47 15.13 3.93
N ASN A 48 6.18 15.43 5.20
CA ASN A 48 7.10 15.21 6.29
C ASN A 48 7.45 13.73 6.47
N PHE A 49 6.45 12.85 6.40
CA PHE A 49 6.70 11.41 6.49
C PHE A 49 7.44 10.88 5.27
N GLN A 50 7.06 11.31 4.07
CA GLN A 50 7.72 10.89 2.83
C GLN A 50 9.22 11.21 2.88
N MET A 51 9.57 12.43 3.29
CA MET A 51 10.95 12.87 3.43
C MET A 51 11.70 12.07 4.51
N ARG A 52 11.09 11.79 5.65
CA ARG A 52 11.72 11.03 6.74
C ARG A 52 11.91 9.56 6.41
N ASN A 53 10.95 8.95 5.71
CA ASN A 53 10.94 7.52 5.43
C ASN A 53 11.83 7.14 4.23
N THR A 54 11.79 7.93 3.16
CA THR A 54 12.47 7.58 1.90
C THR A 54 13.50 8.61 1.45
N HIS A 55 13.68 9.71 2.18
CA HIS A 55 14.52 10.85 1.81
C HIS A 55 14.14 11.48 0.45
N GLN A 56 12.86 11.41 0.10
CA GLN A 56 12.29 11.96 -1.12
C GLN A 56 11.12 12.89 -0.79
N THR A 57 10.94 13.92 -1.61
CA THR A 57 9.68 14.68 -1.62
C THR A 57 8.56 13.81 -2.23
N ILE A 58 7.29 14.18 -2.00
CA ILE A 58 6.16 13.52 -2.67
C ILE A 58 6.31 13.61 -4.21
N ALA A 59 6.79 14.74 -4.73
CA ALA A 59 7.03 14.89 -6.17
C ALA A 59 8.04 13.88 -6.70
N GLN A 60 9.20 13.74 -6.05
CA GLN A 60 10.21 12.75 -6.41
C GLN A 60 9.70 11.31 -6.26
N SER A 61 8.86 11.05 -5.25
CA SER A 61 8.24 9.74 -5.05
C SER A 61 7.28 9.38 -6.19
N ILE A 62 6.57 10.36 -6.75
CA ILE A 62 5.72 10.18 -7.94
C ILE A 62 6.57 9.85 -9.17
N ASP A 63 7.70 10.53 -9.37
CA ASP A 63 8.61 10.23 -10.49
C ASP A 63 9.18 8.82 -10.36
N THR A 64 9.59 8.43 -9.14
CA THR A 64 10.04 7.05 -8.85
C THR A 64 8.94 6.01 -9.12
N LEU A 65 7.69 6.32 -8.74
CA LEU A 65 6.55 5.43 -9.02
C LEU A 65 6.32 5.26 -10.52
N ALA A 66 6.44 6.31 -11.31
CA ALA A 66 6.31 6.23 -12.76
C ALA A 66 7.32 5.23 -13.36
N GLU A 67 8.60 5.30 -12.95
CA GLU A 67 9.62 4.34 -13.36
C GLU A 67 9.28 2.90 -12.93
N ILE A 68 8.75 2.72 -11.71
CA ILE A 68 8.37 1.40 -11.18
C ILE A 68 7.20 0.81 -11.99
N LEU A 69 6.21 1.63 -12.38
CA LEU A 69 5.08 1.22 -13.20
C LEU A 69 5.55 0.74 -14.59
N GLU A 70 6.48 1.45 -15.22
CA GLU A 70 7.08 1.05 -16.51
C GLU A 70 7.83 -0.30 -16.39
N ILE A 71 8.63 -0.47 -15.32
CA ILE A 71 9.35 -1.72 -15.06
C ILE A 71 8.36 -2.87 -14.84
N ALA A 72 7.33 -2.65 -14.04
CA ALA A 72 6.31 -3.66 -13.74
C ALA A 72 5.58 -4.09 -15.03
N GLN A 73 5.13 -3.15 -15.83
CA GLN A 73 4.46 -3.41 -17.11
C GLN A 73 5.35 -4.21 -18.05
N SER A 74 6.62 -3.82 -18.20
CA SER A 74 7.58 -4.49 -19.09
C SER A 74 7.92 -5.93 -18.64
N ASN A 75 7.65 -6.27 -17.38
CA ASN A 75 7.94 -7.59 -16.81
C ASN A 75 6.68 -8.38 -16.41
N ASN A 76 5.49 -7.95 -16.84
CA ASN A 76 4.20 -8.57 -16.51
C ASN A 76 3.97 -8.67 -15.00
N LYS A 77 4.36 -7.64 -14.24
CA LYS A 77 4.13 -7.52 -12.79
C LYS A 77 3.02 -6.49 -12.53
N ARG A 78 2.32 -6.64 -11.43
CA ARG A 78 1.35 -5.64 -10.96
C ARG A 78 1.96 -4.81 -9.83
N VAL A 79 1.51 -3.56 -9.70
CA VAL A 79 1.99 -2.67 -8.63
C VAL A 79 0.89 -2.49 -7.59
N VAL A 80 1.27 -2.62 -6.32
CA VAL A 80 0.46 -2.26 -5.15
C VAL A 80 1.06 -1.01 -4.55
N VAL A 81 0.33 0.10 -4.51
CA VAL A 81 0.78 1.32 -3.84
C VAL A 81 0.20 1.39 -2.45
N TYR A 82 1.08 1.47 -1.45
CA TYR A 82 0.70 1.67 -0.04
C TYR A 82 0.63 3.17 0.24
N ILE A 83 -0.58 3.68 0.51
CA ILE A 83 -0.77 5.08 0.86
C ILE A 83 -0.54 5.25 2.36
N SER A 84 0.69 5.57 2.75
CA SER A 84 1.05 5.87 4.13
C SER A 84 0.38 7.15 4.61
N MET A 85 0.09 7.20 5.91
CA MET A 85 -0.63 8.30 6.57
C MET A 85 -2.06 8.52 6.05
N ALA A 86 -2.69 7.47 5.48
CA ALA A 86 -4.05 7.55 4.95
C ALA A 86 -5.11 7.84 6.02
N PHE A 87 -4.82 7.60 7.28
CA PHE A 87 -5.74 7.83 8.42
C PHE A 87 -5.29 8.97 9.35
N GLY A 88 -4.39 9.82 8.89
CA GLY A 88 -3.85 10.93 9.65
C GLY A 88 -2.34 10.86 9.82
N ASN A 89 -1.75 11.95 10.32
CA ASN A 89 -0.32 12.05 10.55
C ASN A 89 -0.02 12.88 11.81
N PRO A 90 1.13 12.65 12.47
CA PRO A 90 1.52 13.39 13.68
C PRO A 90 2.29 14.68 13.36
N TYR A 91 2.46 15.03 12.09
CA TYR A 91 3.33 16.14 11.65
C TYR A 91 2.59 17.44 11.38
N GLY A 92 1.26 17.44 11.49
CA GLY A 92 0.43 18.60 11.14
C GLY A 92 0.26 18.83 9.64
N ASP A 93 0.65 17.86 8.80
CA ASP A 93 0.36 17.92 7.36
C ASP A 93 -1.16 17.84 7.13
N PRO A 94 -1.70 18.54 6.12
CA PRO A 94 -3.13 18.51 5.83
C PRO A 94 -3.62 17.08 5.61
N TRP A 95 -4.69 16.71 6.32
CA TRP A 95 -5.33 15.40 6.17
C TRP A 95 -6.85 15.53 6.29
N ASN A 96 -7.54 14.93 5.37
CA ASN A 96 -8.96 14.61 5.37
C ASN A 96 -9.25 13.61 4.23
N VAL A 97 -10.50 13.17 4.09
CA VAL A 97 -10.89 12.23 3.02
C VAL A 97 -10.65 12.78 1.62
N ASP A 98 -10.81 14.09 1.41
CA ASP A 98 -10.60 14.71 0.09
C ASP A 98 -9.13 14.70 -0.31
N VAL A 99 -8.20 14.83 0.64
CA VAL A 99 -6.76 14.67 0.39
C VAL A 99 -6.45 13.25 -0.07
N VAL A 100 -6.99 12.25 0.60
CA VAL A 100 -6.81 10.84 0.20
C VAL A 100 -7.45 10.57 -1.17
N ALA A 101 -8.66 11.07 -1.41
CA ALA A 101 -9.36 10.93 -2.69
C ALA A 101 -8.58 11.58 -3.84
N LYS A 102 -8.04 12.78 -3.63
CA LYS A 102 -7.20 13.48 -4.62
C LYS A 102 -5.95 12.66 -5.00
N TRP A 103 -5.29 12.07 -4.03
CA TRP A 103 -4.13 11.22 -4.29
C TRP A 103 -4.53 9.89 -4.93
N THR A 104 -5.65 9.29 -4.51
CA THR A 104 -6.25 8.12 -5.18
C THR A 104 -6.48 8.39 -6.66
N GLU A 105 -7.12 9.52 -7.00
CA GLU A 105 -7.36 9.91 -8.39
C GLU A 105 -6.05 10.11 -9.18
N ARG A 106 -5.06 10.78 -8.57
CA ARG A 106 -3.77 11.00 -9.22
C ARG A 106 -3.04 9.69 -9.51
N LEU A 107 -2.99 8.79 -8.55
CA LEU A 107 -2.35 7.48 -8.68
C LEU A 107 -3.09 6.61 -9.73
N HIS A 108 -4.42 6.65 -9.71
CA HIS A 108 -5.23 5.96 -10.73
C HIS A 108 -4.94 6.47 -12.15
N LYS A 109 -4.85 7.79 -12.35
CA LYS A 109 -4.46 8.39 -13.64
C LYS A 109 -3.06 7.98 -14.11
N MET A 110 -2.18 7.57 -13.22
CA MET A 110 -0.87 7.00 -13.55
C MET A 110 -0.93 5.51 -13.91
N GLY A 111 -2.10 4.87 -13.80
CA GLY A 111 -2.29 3.44 -14.10
C GLY A 111 -2.20 2.53 -12.89
N VAL A 112 -2.23 3.07 -11.66
CA VAL A 112 -2.29 2.25 -10.45
C VAL A 112 -3.69 1.66 -10.29
N GLU A 113 -3.77 0.33 -10.14
CA GLU A 113 -5.03 -0.41 -9.99
C GLU A 113 -5.25 -0.92 -8.56
N ILE A 114 -4.21 -0.98 -7.73
CA ILE A 114 -4.28 -1.52 -6.37
C ILE A 114 -3.70 -0.50 -5.40
N LEU A 115 -4.53 -0.04 -4.47
CA LEU A 115 -4.16 0.92 -3.43
C LEU A 115 -4.41 0.32 -2.05
N SER A 116 -3.38 0.22 -1.22
CA SER A 116 -3.50 -0.21 0.17
C SER A 116 -3.45 1.02 1.09
N LEU A 117 -4.57 1.32 1.77
CA LEU A 117 -4.65 2.45 2.70
C LEU A 117 -3.99 2.06 4.02
N SER A 118 -2.93 2.79 4.40
CA SER A 118 -2.09 2.42 5.52
C SER A 118 -2.32 3.31 6.74
N ASP A 119 -2.68 2.68 7.85
CA ASP A 119 -2.71 3.27 9.20
C ASP A 119 -1.32 3.25 9.82
N THR A 120 -0.42 4.04 9.27
CA THR A 120 1.03 3.96 9.51
C THR A 120 1.42 4.12 10.98
N ILE A 121 0.64 4.90 11.74
CA ILE A 121 0.90 5.18 13.17
C ILE A 121 -0.12 4.53 14.11
N GLY A 122 -1.03 3.70 13.61
CA GLY A 122 -2.03 3.01 14.42
C GLY A 122 -3.12 3.92 15.00
N SER A 123 -3.31 5.12 14.44
CA SER A 123 -4.26 6.13 14.97
C SER A 123 -5.68 5.98 14.45
N SER A 124 -5.92 5.08 13.49
CA SER A 124 -7.25 4.87 12.94
C SER A 124 -8.20 4.27 13.98
N ILE A 125 -9.45 4.67 13.89
CA ILE A 125 -10.58 4.11 14.64
C ILE A 125 -11.61 3.55 13.66
N PRO A 126 -12.49 2.63 14.09
CA PRO A 126 -13.49 2.01 13.22
C PRO A 126 -14.29 3.01 12.39
N GLU A 127 -14.65 4.17 12.97
CA GLU A 127 -15.42 5.21 12.30
C GLU A 127 -14.64 5.86 11.15
N SER A 128 -13.37 6.19 11.35
CA SER A 128 -12.51 6.78 10.30
C SER A 128 -12.22 5.79 9.19
N ILE A 129 -12.02 4.51 9.53
CA ILE A 129 -11.82 3.42 8.57
C ILE A 129 -13.08 3.25 7.71
N SER A 130 -14.25 3.09 8.35
CA SER A 130 -15.53 2.93 7.66
C SER A 130 -15.81 4.13 6.75
N TYR A 131 -15.59 5.36 7.25
CA TYR A 131 -15.82 6.58 6.50
C TYR A 131 -14.93 6.64 5.24
N LEU A 132 -13.63 6.35 5.36
CA LEU A 132 -12.70 6.43 4.24
C LEU A 132 -13.04 5.40 3.15
N PHE A 133 -13.22 4.11 3.51
CA PHE A 133 -13.51 3.06 2.55
C PHE A 133 -14.89 3.22 1.90
N SER A 134 -15.93 3.61 2.66
CA SER A 134 -17.28 3.80 2.10
C SER A 134 -17.38 4.98 1.13
N ASN A 135 -16.46 5.95 1.21
CA ASN A 135 -16.38 7.04 0.24
C ASN A 135 -15.54 6.66 -0.99
N LEU A 136 -14.39 6.00 -0.80
CA LEU A 136 -13.46 5.75 -1.89
C LEU A 136 -13.87 4.57 -2.77
N ILE A 137 -14.34 3.46 -2.20
CA ILE A 137 -14.65 2.26 -2.98
C ILE A 137 -15.73 2.53 -4.04
N PRO A 138 -16.87 3.16 -3.72
CA PRO A 138 -17.87 3.47 -4.74
C PRO A 138 -17.42 4.53 -5.75
N ALA A 139 -16.59 5.48 -5.34
CA ALA A 139 -16.08 6.54 -6.20
C ALA A 139 -15.06 6.04 -7.24
N TYR A 140 -14.34 4.97 -6.91
CA TYR A 140 -13.27 4.40 -7.75
C TYR A 140 -13.45 2.88 -7.94
N PRO A 141 -14.51 2.43 -8.65
CA PRO A 141 -14.87 1.02 -8.76
C PRO A 141 -13.83 0.17 -9.54
N HIS A 142 -12.89 0.80 -10.22
CA HIS A 142 -11.81 0.14 -10.95
C HIS A 142 -10.53 -0.03 -10.13
N ILE A 143 -10.51 0.47 -8.89
CA ILE A 143 -9.39 0.31 -7.97
C ILE A 143 -9.70 -0.79 -6.97
N GLU A 144 -8.77 -1.72 -6.82
CA GLU A 144 -8.76 -2.68 -5.73
C GLU A 144 -8.20 -2.02 -4.47
N PHE A 145 -9.09 -1.67 -3.51
CA PHE A 145 -8.67 -1.10 -2.25
C PHE A 145 -8.30 -2.18 -1.23
N GLY A 146 -7.16 -1.99 -0.56
CA GLY A 146 -6.69 -2.79 0.55
C GLY A 146 -6.58 -1.98 1.84
N ALA A 147 -6.60 -2.70 2.96
CA ALA A 147 -6.42 -2.17 4.31
C ALA A 147 -5.11 -2.71 4.90
N HIS A 148 -4.18 -1.79 5.19
CA HIS A 148 -2.93 -2.05 5.90
C HIS A 148 -3.01 -1.36 7.28
N LEU A 149 -3.66 -2.05 8.22
CA LEU A 149 -4.00 -1.47 9.51
C LEU A 149 -2.98 -1.88 10.56
N HIS A 150 -2.39 -0.89 11.25
CA HIS A 150 -1.66 -1.16 12.48
C HIS A 150 -2.68 -1.28 13.63
N ALA A 151 -2.66 -2.43 14.27
CA ALA A 151 -3.62 -2.76 15.31
C ALA A 151 -2.95 -3.55 16.43
N ARG A 152 -3.48 -3.40 17.63
CA ARG A 152 -3.11 -4.19 18.79
C ARG A 152 -4.05 -5.39 18.92
N SER A 153 -3.68 -6.32 19.79
CA SER A 153 -4.49 -7.52 20.04
C SER A 153 -5.90 -7.26 20.60
N ASP A 154 -6.13 -6.06 21.13
CA ASP A 154 -7.39 -5.63 21.73
C ASP A 154 -8.26 -4.73 20.83
N ASP A 155 -7.76 -4.27 19.67
CA ASP A 155 -8.49 -3.37 18.78
C ASP A 155 -8.61 -3.84 17.31
N TYR A 156 -7.88 -4.88 16.91
CA TYR A 156 -7.83 -5.31 15.50
C TYR A 156 -9.18 -5.74 14.94
N GLU A 157 -10.01 -6.42 15.76
CA GLU A 157 -11.31 -6.93 15.30
C GLU A 157 -12.23 -5.81 14.85
N GLY A 158 -12.31 -4.74 15.64
CA GLY A 158 -13.12 -3.56 15.33
C GLY A 158 -12.63 -2.86 14.05
N LYS A 159 -11.33 -2.69 13.88
CA LYS A 159 -10.72 -2.07 12.70
C LYS A 159 -10.98 -2.90 11.43
N VAL A 160 -10.74 -4.21 11.48
CA VAL A 160 -10.96 -5.12 10.35
C VAL A 160 -12.44 -5.20 9.99
N ALA A 161 -13.33 -5.33 10.98
CA ALA A 161 -14.77 -5.37 10.75
C ALA A 161 -15.29 -4.08 10.10
N ALA A 162 -14.78 -2.91 10.51
CA ALA A 162 -15.14 -1.63 9.92
C ALA A 162 -14.75 -1.54 8.44
N ALA A 163 -13.50 -1.92 8.09
CA ALA A 163 -13.04 -1.94 6.71
C ALA A 163 -13.85 -2.94 5.85
N TYR A 164 -14.07 -4.15 6.38
CA TYR A 164 -14.82 -5.19 5.68
C TYR A 164 -16.27 -4.77 5.41
N SER A 165 -16.96 -4.22 6.41
CA SER A 165 -18.33 -3.73 6.30
C SER A 165 -18.46 -2.57 5.32
N ALA A 166 -17.41 -1.74 5.20
CA ALA A 166 -17.34 -0.65 4.23
C ALA A 166 -16.95 -1.09 2.81
N GLY A 167 -16.80 -2.41 2.56
CA GLY A 167 -16.57 -2.96 1.23
C GLY A 167 -15.13 -3.38 0.92
N CYS A 168 -14.17 -3.17 1.81
CA CYS A 168 -12.80 -3.64 1.63
C CYS A 168 -12.75 -5.17 1.62
N ARG A 169 -11.99 -5.76 0.69
CA ARG A 169 -11.83 -7.22 0.55
C ARG A 169 -10.36 -7.66 0.51
N ARG A 170 -9.44 -6.72 0.58
CA ARG A 170 -8.01 -6.97 0.64
C ARG A 170 -7.47 -6.49 1.98
N PHE A 171 -6.78 -7.37 2.70
CA PHE A 171 -6.22 -7.08 4.02
C PHE A 171 -4.77 -7.55 4.08
N ASP A 172 -3.91 -6.71 4.60
CA ASP A 172 -2.56 -7.10 4.97
C ASP A 172 -2.55 -7.56 6.43
N GLY A 173 -1.75 -8.56 6.72
CA GLY A 173 -1.59 -9.10 8.05
C GLY A 173 -0.18 -9.63 8.28
N VAL A 174 0.18 -9.79 9.54
CA VAL A 174 1.47 -10.33 9.95
C VAL A 174 1.30 -11.68 10.62
N ILE A 175 2.17 -12.63 10.30
CA ILE A 175 2.13 -13.97 10.91
C ILE A 175 2.51 -13.86 12.39
N LYS A 176 1.63 -14.29 13.28
CA LYS A 176 1.79 -14.27 14.74
C LYS A 176 2.08 -12.87 15.33
N GLY A 177 1.72 -11.80 14.65
CA GLY A 177 1.96 -10.45 15.14
C GLY A 177 3.41 -9.97 15.07
N TYR A 178 4.30 -10.72 14.40
CA TYR A 178 5.69 -10.29 14.19
C TYR A 178 5.77 -9.29 13.06
N GLY A 179 6.35 -8.12 13.33
CA GLY A 179 6.56 -7.04 12.37
C GLY A 179 6.08 -5.71 12.95
N GLY A 180 6.10 -4.70 12.11
CA GLY A 180 5.70 -3.33 12.42
C GLY A 180 6.57 -2.34 11.68
N CYS A 181 6.14 -1.08 11.64
CA CYS A 181 7.01 0.01 11.22
C CYS A 181 7.98 0.37 12.34
N PRO A 182 9.26 0.67 12.04
CA PRO A 182 10.23 1.13 13.04
C PRO A 182 9.87 2.49 13.62
#